data_84d9aa580eb4c9b1ea42fc983cf19de1
#
_entry.id   84d9aa580eb4c9b1ea42fc983cf19de1
#
_cell.length_a   1.000
_cell.length_b   1.000
_cell.length_c   1.000
_cell.angle_alpha   90.00
_cell.angle_beta   90.00
_cell.angle_gamma   90.00
#
_symmetry.space_group_name_H-M   'P 1'
#
loop_
_entity.id
_entity.type
_entity.pdbx_description
1 polymer ?
#
loop_
_entity_poly.entity_id
_entity_poly.type
_entity_poly.pdbx_seq_one_letter_code
_entity_poly.pdbx_strand_id
1 'polypeptide(L)'
;MAAHRPMTLLDLLEPVRAERTAVILPEQNRRVTYGALRSQVQALAETFAAVGIRRGDRIAIALPNGLPMIVSFLAASAAGSAAPLNPAYKEDEFRFYLEDTNARVLVVPADGAEAARRAAGDRVRVLTIAVAASGDVTIADGPGRKAFVAPSADDVALVLHTSGSTGRPKRVPLAHANLSISAGNVARSYALGPDDVSLCAMPLFHVHGLVASTLATLSTGGVVVVPERFNPLSFWRVAHEHGATWYSAVPTLHQLLLARAAAGAGRPSGAERLRFIRSCSAPLAPQVMHQLEAAFGAPVLEAYGMTEAAHQMASNPLPPAQRKPGSVGRGTEVRIGIMDASGRHLAPGERGEVVIQGPNVTAGYENNPEANAAAFTNGWFRTGDQGFLDADGYLTLVGRLKELINRGGEKISPREIDEVLLAHPSVAEAVAFGVPHPTWGEEVEAVVVVRAAVTEADLLAFCRERLADYKRPKRIHIAEAIPRTATGKIQRGAVSRLYSQQPS
;
A
#
# COMPACT_ATOMS: atom_id res chain seq x y z
N MET A 1 -0.58 -14.08 25.02
CA MET A 1 -1.50 -13.43 24.08
C MET A 1 -2.10 -14.52 23.19
N ALA A 2 -3.43 -14.64 23.11
CA ALA A 2 -4.05 -15.65 22.26
C ALA A 2 -3.74 -15.33 20.80
N ALA A 3 -3.14 -16.29 20.08
CA ALA A 3 -2.89 -16.18 18.66
C ALA A 3 -4.23 -15.94 17.95
N HIS A 4 -4.27 -15.00 17.03
CA HIS A 4 -5.48 -14.74 16.21
C HIS A 4 -5.82 -16.01 15.43
N ARG A 5 -7.03 -16.54 15.66
CA ARG A 5 -7.50 -17.72 14.92
C ARG A 5 -7.67 -17.35 13.45
N PRO A 6 -7.11 -18.13 12.50
CA PRO A 6 -7.37 -17.91 11.07
C PRO A 6 -8.87 -17.95 10.79
N MET A 7 -9.37 -16.93 10.12
CA MET A 7 -10.80 -16.74 9.83
C MET A 7 -10.98 -16.33 8.37
N THR A 8 -12.19 -16.51 7.87
CA THR A 8 -12.56 -15.92 6.58
C THR A 8 -12.80 -14.42 6.71
N LEU A 9 -12.82 -13.68 5.61
CA LEU A 9 -13.13 -12.24 5.64
C LEU A 9 -14.58 -11.97 6.05
N LEU A 10 -15.50 -12.92 5.84
CA LEU A 10 -16.88 -12.80 6.30
C LEU A 10 -16.95 -12.90 7.83
N ASP A 11 -16.19 -13.84 8.42
CA ASP A 11 -16.13 -14.02 9.88
C ASP A 11 -15.64 -12.75 10.61
N LEU A 12 -14.82 -11.93 9.96
CA LEU A 12 -14.37 -10.64 10.53
C LEU A 12 -15.50 -9.64 10.78
N LEU A 13 -16.57 -9.72 9.98
CA LEU A 13 -17.69 -8.79 10.06
C LEU A 13 -18.84 -9.29 10.96
N GLU A 14 -18.93 -10.62 11.19
CA GLU A 14 -20.04 -11.25 11.91
C GLU A 14 -20.22 -10.76 13.36
N PRO A 15 -19.15 -10.54 14.17
CA PRO A 15 -19.32 -10.16 15.57
C PRO A 15 -19.86 -8.74 15.77
N VAL A 16 -19.88 -7.93 14.71
CA VAL A 16 -20.24 -6.51 14.81
C VAL A 16 -21.76 -6.34 14.74
N ARG A 17 -22.32 -5.54 15.63
CA ARG A 17 -23.77 -5.22 15.67
C ARG A 17 -24.23 -4.65 14.32
N ALA A 18 -25.37 -5.15 13.84
CA ALA A 18 -25.89 -4.86 12.50
C ALA A 18 -26.20 -3.38 12.25
N GLU A 19 -26.67 -2.68 13.27
CA GLU A 19 -27.08 -1.27 13.21
C GLU A 19 -25.92 -0.25 13.22
N ARG A 20 -24.70 -0.67 13.58
CA ARG A 20 -23.53 0.21 13.55
C ARG A 20 -23.17 0.60 12.13
N THR A 21 -22.75 1.83 11.94
CA THR A 21 -22.20 2.31 10.66
C THR A 21 -20.87 1.59 10.37
N ALA A 22 -20.74 1.03 9.18
CA ALA A 22 -19.52 0.41 8.67
C ALA A 22 -18.77 1.34 7.69
N VAL A 23 -19.50 1.90 6.73
CA VAL A 23 -18.93 2.71 5.65
C VAL A 23 -19.66 4.03 5.53
N ILE A 24 -18.90 5.10 5.32
CA ILE A 24 -19.41 6.43 4.97
C ILE A 24 -18.87 6.83 3.60
N LEU A 25 -19.77 7.27 2.72
CA LEU A 25 -19.48 7.79 1.38
C LEU A 25 -19.70 9.32 1.43
N PRO A 26 -18.63 10.12 1.58
CA PRO A 26 -18.78 11.54 1.87
C PRO A 26 -19.42 12.33 0.73
N GLU A 27 -19.10 12.02 -0.53
CA GLU A 27 -19.65 12.72 -1.70
C GLU A 27 -21.16 12.50 -1.86
N GLN A 28 -21.67 11.35 -1.38
CA GLN A 28 -23.08 10.97 -1.46
C GLN A 28 -23.82 11.24 -0.14
N ASN A 29 -23.13 11.77 0.88
CA ASN A 29 -23.64 11.91 2.26
C ASN A 29 -24.35 10.65 2.77
N ARG A 30 -23.77 9.48 2.48
CA ARG A 30 -24.41 8.19 2.72
C ARG A 30 -23.65 7.38 3.77
N ARG A 31 -24.43 6.73 4.65
CA ARG A 31 -23.95 5.77 5.66
C ARG A 31 -24.49 4.39 5.37
N VAL A 32 -23.64 3.38 5.46
CA VAL A 32 -23.97 1.97 5.28
C VAL A 32 -23.69 1.25 6.58
N THR A 33 -24.67 0.54 7.11
CA THR A 33 -24.50 -0.22 8.35
C THR A 33 -23.79 -1.56 8.10
N TYR A 34 -23.26 -2.18 9.16
CA TYR A 34 -22.67 -3.53 9.06
C TYR A 34 -23.70 -4.56 8.57
N GLY A 35 -24.95 -4.48 9.03
CA GLY A 35 -26.04 -5.35 8.54
C GLY A 35 -26.26 -5.19 7.04
N ALA A 36 -26.36 -3.94 6.55
CA ALA A 36 -26.52 -3.67 5.13
C ALA A 36 -25.29 -4.11 4.31
N LEU A 37 -24.07 -3.89 4.84
CA LEU A 37 -22.85 -4.35 4.19
C LEU A 37 -22.83 -5.88 4.03
N ARG A 38 -23.10 -6.63 5.11
CA ARG A 38 -23.15 -8.10 5.08
C ARG A 38 -24.20 -8.59 4.07
N SER A 39 -25.41 -8.01 4.09
CA SER A 39 -26.48 -8.40 3.18
C SER A 39 -26.12 -8.17 1.72
N GLN A 40 -25.47 -7.04 1.40
CA GLN A 40 -25.01 -6.74 0.04
C GLN A 40 -23.88 -7.68 -0.40
N VAL A 41 -22.94 -7.96 0.47
CA VAL A 41 -21.83 -8.91 0.20
C VAL A 41 -22.40 -10.31 -0.08
N GLN A 42 -23.32 -10.80 0.75
CA GLN A 42 -23.97 -12.07 0.56
C GLN A 42 -24.73 -12.13 -0.77
N ALA A 43 -25.53 -11.12 -1.05
CA ALA A 43 -26.33 -11.04 -2.28
C ALA A 43 -25.46 -11.04 -3.54
N LEU A 44 -24.36 -10.28 -3.52
CA LEU A 44 -23.44 -10.20 -4.66
C LEU A 44 -22.63 -11.50 -4.83
N ALA A 45 -22.23 -12.17 -3.74
CA ALA A 45 -21.56 -13.47 -3.78
C ALA A 45 -22.49 -14.55 -4.38
N GLU A 46 -23.78 -14.54 -4.02
CA GLU A 46 -24.80 -15.40 -4.61
C GLU A 46 -25.01 -15.12 -6.11
N THR A 47 -24.90 -13.85 -6.53
CA THR A 47 -24.95 -13.48 -7.96
C THR A 47 -23.70 -13.98 -8.69
N PHE A 48 -22.51 -13.90 -8.11
CA PHE A 48 -21.31 -14.50 -8.70
C PHE A 48 -21.43 -16.03 -8.84
N ALA A 49 -22.00 -16.71 -7.87
CA ALA A 49 -22.28 -18.15 -7.99
C ALA A 49 -23.31 -18.47 -9.07
N ALA A 50 -24.33 -17.60 -9.28
CA ALA A 50 -25.30 -17.74 -10.33
C ALA A 50 -24.75 -17.57 -11.75
N VAL A 51 -23.71 -16.74 -11.91
CA VAL A 51 -22.95 -16.62 -13.18
C VAL A 51 -21.92 -17.74 -13.38
N GLY A 52 -21.85 -18.70 -12.45
CA GLY A 52 -21.00 -19.89 -12.56
C GLY A 52 -19.64 -19.79 -11.88
N ILE A 53 -19.40 -18.76 -11.07
CA ILE A 53 -18.17 -18.67 -10.25
C ILE A 53 -18.18 -19.78 -9.20
N ARG A 54 -17.03 -20.40 -9.03
CA ARG A 54 -16.74 -21.45 -8.06
C ARG A 54 -15.52 -21.10 -7.22
N ARG A 55 -15.35 -21.81 -6.12
CA ARG A 55 -14.15 -21.73 -5.28
C ARG A 55 -12.88 -21.81 -6.13
N GLY A 56 -11.98 -20.84 -5.97
CA GLY A 56 -10.73 -20.74 -6.73
C GLY A 56 -10.82 -19.99 -8.07
N ASP A 57 -12.01 -19.76 -8.62
CA ASP A 57 -12.18 -18.92 -9.80
C ASP A 57 -11.80 -17.46 -9.49
N ARG A 58 -11.18 -16.77 -10.45
CA ARG A 58 -10.74 -15.38 -10.31
C ARG A 58 -11.80 -14.41 -10.82
N ILE A 59 -12.10 -13.40 -10.00
CA ILE A 59 -12.99 -12.28 -10.32
C ILE A 59 -12.12 -11.01 -10.35
N ALA A 60 -11.83 -10.51 -11.55
CA ALA A 60 -11.15 -9.24 -11.72
C ALA A 60 -12.12 -8.09 -11.38
N ILE A 61 -11.62 -7.07 -10.69
CA ILE A 61 -12.43 -5.93 -10.24
C ILE A 61 -11.74 -4.64 -10.66
N ALA A 62 -12.32 -3.89 -11.61
CA ALA A 62 -11.82 -2.61 -12.09
C ALA A 62 -12.80 -1.50 -11.68
N LEU A 63 -12.86 -1.20 -10.39
CA LEU A 63 -13.77 -0.21 -9.80
C LEU A 63 -12.98 0.90 -9.10
N PRO A 64 -13.47 2.15 -9.11
CA PRO A 64 -12.93 3.22 -8.27
C PRO A 64 -13.16 2.93 -6.78
N ASN A 65 -12.53 3.72 -5.91
CA ASN A 65 -12.81 3.66 -4.47
C ASN A 65 -14.32 3.93 -4.21
N GLY A 66 -14.85 3.26 -3.22
CA GLY A 66 -16.25 3.40 -2.81
C GLY A 66 -16.88 2.10 -2.34
N LEU A 67 -18.16 2.15 -2.02
CA LEU A 67 -18.92 0.98 -1.57
C LEU A 67 -18.92 -0.17 -2.60
N PRO A 68 -19.11 0.11 -3.93
CA PRO A 68 -19.06 -0.95 -4.94
C PRO A 68 -17.77 -1.76 -4.91
N MET A 69 -16.63 -1.11 -4.71
CA MET A 69 -15.33 -1.79 -4.61
C MET A 69 -15.24 -2.66 -3.35
N ILE A 70 -15.67 -2.16 -2.19
CA ILE A 70 -15.65 -2.92 -0.92
C ILE A 70 -16.56 -4.15 -1.01
N VAL A 71 -17.81 -3.95 -1.45
CA VAL A 71 -18.79 -5.04 -1.58
C VAL A 71 -18.32 -6.08 -2.60
N SER A 72 -17.83 -5.63 -3.77
CA SER A 72 -17.31 -6.54 -4.81
C SER A 72 -16.11 -7.33 -4.35
N PHE A 73 -15.18 -6.71 -3.63
CA PHE A 73 -14.02 -7.40 -3.07
C PHE A 73 -14.43 -8.50 -2.09
N LEU A 74 -15.25 -8.16 -1.11
CA LEU A 74 -15.71 -9.13 -0.09
C LEU A 74 -16.54 -10.27 -0.70
N ALA A 75 -17.45 -9.94 -1.64
CA ALA A 75 -18.27 -10.92 -2.34
C ALA A 75 -17.45 -11.84 -3.26
N ALA A 76 -16.47 -11.27 -3.98
CA ALA A 76 -15.56 -12.04 -4.82
C ALA A 76 -14.67 -12.99 -4.01
N SER A 77 -14.19 -12.52 -2.86
CA SER A 77 -13.42 -13.34 -1.91
C SER A 77 -14.28 -14.47 -1.31
N ALA A 78 -15.57 -14.25 -1.12
CA ALA A 78 -16.49 -15.25 -0.59
C ALA A 78 -16.87 -16.33 -1.61
N ALA A 79 -17.13 -15.96 -2.87
CA ALA A 79 -17.58 -16.87 -3.91
C ALA A 79 -16.44 -17.53 -4.70
N GLY A 80 -15.27 -16.89 -4.73
CA GLY A 80 -14.08 -17.31 -5.47
C GLY A 80 -12.83 -16.66 -4.93
N SER A 81 -12.13 -15.86 -5.75
CA SER A 81 -10.97 -15.05 -5.33
C SER A 81 -11.02 -13.69 -6.03
N ALA A 82 -10.86 -12.62 -5.28
CA ALA A 82 -10.81 -11.27 -5.83
C ALA A 82 -9.46 -10.97 -6.48
N ALA A 83 -9.47 -10.30 -7.64
CA ALA A 83 -8.30 -9.77 -8.31
C ALA A 83 -8.52 -8.27 -8.64
N PRO A 84 -8.37 -7.37 -7.68
CA PRO A 84 -8.50 -5.93 -7.90
C PRO A 84 -7.45 -5.40 -8.86
N LEU A 85 -7.90 -4.62 -9.85
CA LEU A 85 -7.07 -3.98 -10.84
C LEU A 85 -7.20 -2.44 -10.73
N ASN A 86 -6.14 -1.74 -11.05
CA ASN A 86 -6.21 -0.28 -11.14
C ASN A 86 -7.17 0.13 -12.26
N PRO A 87 -8.26 0.87 -11.97
CA PRO A 87 -9.23 1.28 -12.99
C PRO A 87 -8.64 2.24 -14.06
N ALA A 88 -7.48 2.81 -13.80
CA ALA A 88 -6.78 3.70 -14.73
C ALA A 88 -5.82 2.97 -15.69
N TYR A 89 -5.75 1.65 -15.66
CA TYR A 89 -4.94 0.89 -16.62
C TYR A 89 -5.39 1.09 -18.05
N LYS A 90 -4.44 1.00 -18.98
CA LYS A 90 -4.71 0.98 -20.40
C LYS A 90 -5.15 -0.42 -20.85
N GLU A 91 -5.67 -0.52 -22.06
CA GLU A 91 -6.24 -1.77 -22.60
C GLU A 91 -5.22 -2.92 -22.58
N ASP A 92 -3.97 -2.69 -22.97
CA ASP A 92 -2.93 -3.73 -23.00
C ASP A 92 -2.56 -4.20 -21.58
N GLU A 93 -2.56 -3.30 -20.60
CA GLU A 93 -2.35 -3.65 -19.20
C GLU A 93 -3.51 -4.50 -18.67
N PHE A 94 -4.76 -4.11 -18.95
CA PHE A 94 -5.93 -4.92 -18.58
C PHE A 94 -5.86 -6.30 -19.23
N ARG A 95 -5.55 -6.37 -20.53
CA ARG A 95 -5.43 -7.64 -21.25
C ARG A 95 -4.41 -8.54 -20.60
N PHE A 96 -3.22 -8.02 -20.28
CA PHE A 96 -2.19 -8.74 -19.57
C PHE A 96 -2.68 -9.30 -18.23
N TYR A 97 -3.27 -8.45 -17.36
CA TYR A 97 -3.69 -8.88 -16.03
C TYR A 97 -4.88 -9.84 -16.06
N LEU A 98 -5.83 -9.68 -16.96
CA LEU A 98 -6.96 -10.60 -17.14
C LEU A 98 -6.48 -11.99 -17.61
N GLU A 99 -5.55 -12.04 -18.55
CA GLU A 99 -4.94 -13.28 -19.04
C GLU A 99 -4.07 -13.92 -17.96
N ASP A 100 -3.18 -13.17 -17.34
CA ASP A 100 -2.25 -13.70 -16.33
C ASP A 100 -2.98 -14.25 -15.11
N THR A 101 -4.06 -13.61 -14.63
CA THR A 101 -4.89 -14.12 -13.54
C THR A 101 -5.83 -15.23 -13.96
N ASN A 102 -6.00 -15.48 -15.26
CA ASN A 102 -7.06 -16.36 -15.79
C ASN A 102 -8.44 -15.97 -15.24
N ALA A 103 -8.76 -14.67 -15.28
CA ALA A 103 -10.01 -14.15 -14.75
C ALA A 103 -11.21 -14.67 -15.52
N ARG A 104 -12.22 -15.22 -14.84
CA ARG A 104 -13.48 -15.68 -15.46
C ARG A 104 -14.49 -14.55 -15.63
N VAL A 105 -14.43 -13.59 -14.73
CA VAL A 105 -15.32 -12.45 -14.68
C VAL A 105 -14.52 -11.18 -14.47
N LEU A 106 -14.94 -10.11 -15.13
CA LEU A 106 -14.48 -8.74 -14.91
C LEU A 106 -15.65 -7.89 -14.43
N VAL A 107 -15.50 -7.30 -13.25
CA VAL A 107 -16.47 -6.37 -12.65
C VAL A 107 -16.04 -4.94 -12.95
N VAL A 108 -16.94 -4.15 -13.55
CA VAL A 108 -16.69 -2.76 -13.98
C VAL A 108 -17.85 -1.85 -13.57
N PRO A 109 -17.66 -0.52 -13.48
CA PRO A 109 -18.76 0.44 -13.26
C PRO A 109 -19.70 0.48 -14.47
N ALA A 110 -20.90 1.07 -14.28
CA ALA A 110 -21.90 1.26 -15.34
C ALA A 110 -21.34 2.15 -16.45
N ASP A 111 -20.71 3.24 -16.09
CA ASP A 111 -20.14 4.22 -17.01
C ASP A 111 -18.61 4.14 -16.99
N GLY A 112 -17.98 4.35 -18.14
CA GLY A 112 -16.53 4.28 -18.29
C GLY A 112 -16.02 2.83 -18.34
N ALA A 113 -14.73 2.68 -18.07
CA ALA A 113 -13.99 1.42 -18.12
C ALA A 113 -13.91 0.77 -19.53
N GLU A 114 -13.99 1.56 -20.60
CA GLU A 114 -13.94 1.09 -21.99
C GLU A 114 -12.66 0.30 -22.28
N ALA A 115 -11.52 0.71 -21.75
CA ALA A 115 -10.25 -0.01 -21.90
C ALA A 115 -10.34 -1.42 -21.28
N ALA A 116 -10.94 -1.54 -20.10
CA ALA A 116 -11.15 -2.82 -19.41
C ALA A 116 -12.16 -3.72 -20.17
N ARG A 117 -13.25 -3.13 -20.67
CA ARG A 117 -14.28 -3.85 -21.49
C ARG A 117 -13.69 -4.39 -22.79
N ARG A 118 -12.93 -3.56 -23.53
CA ARG A 118 -12.26 -4.02 -24.76
C ARG A 118 -11.21 -5.10 -24.47
N ALA A 119 -10.45 -4.97 -23.40
CA ALA A 119 -9.47 -5.97 -23.00
C ALA A 119 -10.07 -7.32 -22.65
N ALA A 120 -11.29 -7.35 -22.08
CA ALA A 120 -12.02 -8.59 -21.75
C ALA A 120 -12.38 -9.39 -23.01
N GLY A 121 -12.78 -8.72 -24.10
CA GLY A 121 -13.24 -9.35 -25.34
C GLY A 121 -14.31 -10.39 -25.07
N ASP A 122 -14.31 -11.48 -25.82
CA ASP A 122 -15.27 -12.60 -25.65
C ASP A 122 -14.79 -13.65 -24.61
N ARG A 123 -13.56 -13.50 -24.10
CA ARG A 123 -12.95 -14.51 -23.21
C ARG A 123 -13.32 -14.33 -21.75
N VAL A 124 -13.56 -13.09 -21.31
CA VAL A 124 -13.86 -12.77 -19.90
C VAL A 124 -15.26 -12.17 -19.83
N ARG A 125 -16.13 -12.78 -19.04
CA ARG A 125 -17.50 -12.27 -18.86
C ARG A 125 -17.45 -10.94 -18.11
N VAL A 126 -17.95 -9.87 -18.73
CA VAL A 126 -18.05 -8.55 -18.11
C VAL A 126 -19.36 -8.45 -17.32
N LEU A 127 -19.27 -8.07 -16.06
CA LEU A 127 -20.39 -7.77 -15.19
C LEU A 127 -20.36 -6.28 -14.81
N THR A 128 -21.46 -5.61 -15.06
CA THR A 128 -21.59 -4.18 -14.75
C THR A 128 -22.21 -4.00 -13.36
N ILE A 129 -21.51 -3.29 -12.48
CA ILE A 129 -22.05 -2.90 -11.18
C ILE A 129 -23.07 -1.78 -11.37
N ALA A 130 -24.23 -1.94 -10.75
CA ALA A 130 -25.22 -0.91 -10.56
C ALA A 130 -25.38 -0.59 -9.07
N VAL A 131 -25.70 0.67 -8.78
CA VAL A 131 -26.09 1.10 -7.44
C VAL A 131 -27.55 1.51 -7.50
N ALA A 132 -28.41 0.76 -6.84
CA ALA A 132 -29.85 1.02 -6.79
C ALA A 132 -30.16 2.34 -6.07
N ALA A 133 -31.37 2.86 -6.23
CA ALA A 133 -31.82 4.06 -5.50
C ALA A 133 -31.77 3.89 -3.97
N SER A 134 -31.99 2.66 -3.46
CA SER A 134 -31.72 2.28 -2.06
C SER A 134 -30.23 2.36 -1.72
N GLY A 135 -29.36 2.35 -2.76
CA GLY A 135 -27.92 2.30 -2.79
C GLY A 135 -27.34 0.93 -2.55
N ASP A 136 -28.08 -0.09 -2.75
CA ASP A 136 -27.59 -1.45 -2.77
C ASP A 136 -26.73 -1.67 -4.02
N VAL A 137 -25.61 -2.34 -3.82
CA VAL A 137 -24.69 -2.73 -4.90
C VAL A 137 -25.19 -4.02 -5.52
N THR A 138 -25.46 -3.99 -6.82
CA THR A 138 -25.98 -5.13 -7.57
C THR A 138 -25.27 -5.27 -8.92
N ILE A 139 -25.52 -6.36 -9.63
CA ILE A 139 -25.12 -6.50 -11.04
C ILE A 139 -26.31 -6.08 -11.89
N ALA A 140 -26.09 -5.17 -12.85
CA ALA A 140 -27.10 -4.82 -13.84
C ALA A 140 -27.47 -6.06 -14.66
N ASP A 141 -28.77 -6.31 -14.84
CA ASP A 141 -29.28 -7.46 -15.57
C ASP A 141 -28.69 -8.82 -15.08
N GLY A 142 -28.43 -8.92 -13.78
CA GLY A 142 -27.86 -10.11 -13.17
C GLY A 142 -28.79 -11.32 -13.25
N PRO A 143 -28.26 -12.56 -13.34
CA PRO A 143 -29.01 -13.79 -13.55
C PRO A 143 -29.79 -14.28 -12.33
N GLY A 144 -29.99 -13.47 -11.33
CA GLY A 144 -30.58 -13.87 -10.04
C GLY A 144 -29.50 -14.29 -9.02
N ARG A 145 -29.90 -15.13 -8.07
CA ARG A 145 -29.04 -15.55 -6.94
C ARG A 145 -28.97 -17.07 -6.85
N LYS A 146 -27.81 -17.59 -6.49
CA LYS A 146 -27.58 -19.01 -6.22
C LYS A 146 -26.67 -19.15 -5.03
N ALA A 147 -26.94 -20.07 -4.13
CA ALA A 147 -26.07 -20.36 -3.00
C ALA A 147 -24.65 -20.70 -3.47
N PHE A 148 -23.66 -20.16 -2.78
CA PHE A 148 -22.25 -20.48 -2.99
C PHE A 148 -21.72 -21.35 -1.84
N VAL A 149 -20.59 -22.03 -2.11
CA VAL A 149 -19.90 -22.80 -1.08
C VAL A 149 -19.08 -21.83 -0.25
N ALA A 150 -19.32 -21.80 1.06
CA ALA A 150 -18.57 -20.94 1.97
C ALA A 150 -17.06 -21.24 1.88
N PRO A 151 -16.21 -20.20 1.84
CA PRO A 151 -14.77 -20.40 1.79
C PRO A 151 -14.22 -20.92 3.12
N SER A 152 -13.04 -21.54 3.07
CA SER A 152 -12.23 -21.83 4.25
C SER A 152 -11.17 -20.74 4.46
N ALA A 153 -10.58 -20.72 5.65
CA ALA A 153 -9.49 -19.78 5.96
C ALA A 153 -8.27 -19.92 5.03
N ASP A 154 -8.03 -21.13 4.51
CA ASP A 154 -6.89 -21.43 3.63
C ASP A 154 -7.17 -21.16 2.16
N ASP A 155 -8.41 -20.82 1.79
CA ASP A 155 -8.73 -20.45 0.41
C ASP A 155 -8.10 -19.11 0.03
N VAL A 156 -7.66 -19.01 -1.22
CA VAL A 156 -7.16 -17.75 -1.76
C VAL A 156 -8.32 -16.77 -1.91
N ALA A 157 -8.29 -15.72 -1.09
CA ALA A 157 -9.29 -14.65 -1.07
C ALA A 157 -8.92 -13.51 -2.02
N LEU A 158 -7.63 -13.24 -2.18
CA LEU A 158 -7.11 -12.09 -2.94
C LEU A 158 -5.91 -12.50 -3.77
N VAL A 159 -5.85 -12.05 -5.01
CA VAL A 159 -4.66 -12.13 -5.85
C VAL A 159 -4.27 -10.73 -6.30
N LEU A 160 -3.04 -10.35 -6.01
CA LEU A 160 -2.48 -9.08 -6.46
C LEU A 160 -1.18 -9.33 -7.25
N HIS A 161 -0.86 -8.37 -8.10
CA HIS A 161 0.40 -8.35 -8.81
C HIS A 161 1.37 -7.39 -8.15
N THR A 162 2.63 -7.81 -8.04
CA THR A 162 3.72 -6.93 -7.64
C THR A 162 4.65 -6.69 -8.81
N SER A 163 5.15 -5.47 -8.94
CA SER A 163 6.18 -5.15 -9.93
C SER A 163 7.45 -5.93 -9.60
N GLY A 164 7.63 -7.07 -10.28
CA GLY A 164 8.85 -7.87 -10.15
C GLY A 164 10.05 -7.07 -10.63
N SER A 165 11.17 -7.28 -9.97
CA SER A 165 12.46 -6.70 -10.38
C SER A 165 13.00 -7.26 -11.72
N THR A 166 12.35 -8.28 -12.28
CA THR A 166 12.68 -8.93 -13.57
C THR A 166 11.81 -8.42 -14.72
N GLY A 167 10.99 -7.36 -14.49
CA GLY A 167 10.16 -6.75 -15.53
C GLY A 167 8.74 -7.32 -15.65
N ARG A 168 8.52 -8.62 -15.39
CA ARG A 168 7.16 -9.19 -15.40
C ARG A 168 6.56 -9.19 -14.00
N PRO A 169 5.33 -8.67 -13.80
CA PRO A 169 4.65 -8.71 -12.51
C PRO A 169 4.47 -10.14 -12.00
N LYS A 170 4.64 -10.32 -10.68
CA LYS A 170 4.46 -11.61 -10.03
C LYS A 170 3.11 -11.66 -9.35
N ARG A 171 2.39 -12.80 -9.46
CA ARG A 171 1.13 -13.01 -8.77
C ARG A 171 1.36 -13.45 -7.33
N VAL A 172 0.75 -12.72 -6.41
CA VAL A 172 0.77 -13.00 -4.97
C VAL A 172 -0.62 -13.47 -4.56
N PRO A 173 -0.81 -14.78 -4.35
CA PRO A 173 -2.04 -15.31 -3.77
C PRO A 173 -2.01 -15.08 -2.26
N LEU A 174 -3.10 -14.55 -1.72
CA LEU A 174 -3.30 -14.31 -0.30
C LEU A 174 -4.56 -15.05 0.16
N ALA A 175 -4.41 -15.96 1.10
CA ALA A 175 -5.51 -16.68 1.70
C ALA A 175 -6.36 -15.76 2.61
N HIS A 176 -7.58 -16.16 2.90
CA HIS A 176 -8.41 -15.48 3.91
C HIS A 176 -7.65 -15.36 5.24
N ALA A 177 -6.94 -16.40 5.66
CA ALA A 177 -6.10 -16.39 6.86
C ALA A 177 -5.02 -15.30 6.82
N ASN A 178 -4.30 -15.16 5.69
CA ASN A 178 -3.27 -14.13 5.58
C ASN A 178 -3.85 -12.73 5.79
N LEU A 179 -5.00 -12.46 5.15
CA LEU A 179 -5.67 -11.16 5.20
C LEU A 179 -6.27 -10.88 6.58
N SER A 180 -6.97 -11.85 7.18
CA SER A 180 -7.58 -11.69 8.50
C SER A 180 -6.54 -11.48 9.60
N ILE A 181 -5.43 -12.20 9.55
CA ILE A 181 -4.32 -12.05 10.48
C ILE A 181 -3.66 -10.68 10.30
N SER A 182 -3.38 -10.26 9.07
CA SER A 182 -2.79 -8.95 8.80
C SER A 182 -3.69 -7.80 9.26
N ALA A 183 -5.00 -7.88 9.00
CA ALA A 183 -5.97 -6.90 9.52
C ALA A 183 -5.97 -6.84 11.06
N GLY A 184 -5.95 -8.01 11.72
CA GLY A 184 -5.82 -8.11 13.17
C GLY A 184 -4.50 -7.55 13.71
N ASN A 185 -3.39 -7.76 13.01
CA ASN A 185 -2.08 -7.19 13.38
C ASN A 185 -2.10 -5.67 13.35
N VAL A 186 -2.69 -5.07 12.29
CA VAL A 186 -2.89 -3.62 12.20
C VAL A 186 -3.79 -3.13 13.33
N ALA A 187 -4.92 -3.78 13.56
CA ALA A 187 -5.88 -3.40 14.60
C ALA A 187 -5.23 -3.39 16.00
N ARG A 188 -4.46 -4.43 16.34
CA ARG A 188 -3.74 -4.50 17.61
C ARG A 188 -2.63 -3.47 17.74
N SER A 189 -1.85 -3.26 16.67
CA SER A 189 -0.74 -2.28 16.67
C SER A 189 -1.21 -0.87 17.04
N TYR A 190 -2.42 -0.52 16.66
CA TYR A 190 -2.99 0.82 16.86
C TYR A 190 -4.16 0.85 17.84
N ALA A 191 -4.39 -0.26 18.57
CA ALA A 191 -5.51 -0.38 19.49
C ALA A 191 -6.82 0.12 18.87
N LEU A 192 -7.10 -0.33 17.63
CA LEU A 192 -8.33 0.05 16.94
C LEU A 192 -9.54 -0.58 17.64
N GLY A 193 -10.61 0.19 17.71
CA GLY A 193 -11.86 -0.22 18.34
C GLY A 193 -13.09 0.31 17.57
N PRO A 194 -14.28 0.04 18.12
CA PRO A 194 -15.53 0.41 17.47
C PRO A 194 -15.76 1.93 17.35
N ASP A 195 -15.02 2.74 18.10
CA ASP A 195 -15.13 4.20 18.04
C ASP A 195 -14.13 4.85 17.07
N ASP A 196 -13.27 4.01 16.44
CA ASP A 196 -12.34 4.51 15.45
C ASP A 196 -12.99 4.76 14.10
N VAL A 197 -12.60 5.87 13.50
CA VAL A 197 -13.03 6.30 12.18
C VAL A 197 -11.79 6.45 11.29
N SER A 198 -11.62 5.55 10.34
CA SER A 198 -10.55 5.59 9.35
C SER A 198 -10.94 6.45 8.16
N LEU A 199 -10.16 7.49 7.84
CA LEU A 199 -10.29 8.17 6.54
C LEU A 199 -9.37 7.48 5.53
N CYS A 200 -9.97 6.70 4.62
CA CYS A 200 -9.26 5.88 3.63
C CYS A 200 -8.79 6.75 2.46
N ALA A 201 -7.55 7.23 2.53
CA ALA A 201 -6.92 8.05 1.48
C ALA A 201 -6.27 7.21 0.36
N MET A 202 -6.08 5.90 0.60
CA MET A 202 -5.33 5.02 -0.31
C MET A 202 -6.26 4.24 -1.25
N PRO A 203 -5.76 3.87 -2.46
CA PRO A 203 -6.55 3.07 -3.39
C PRO A 203 -6.93 1.70 -2.82
N LEU A 204 -8.18 1.28 -3.05
CA LEU A 204 -8.73 -0.01 -2.61
C LEU A 204 -8.32 -1.19 -3.52
N PHE A 205 -7.66 -0.97 -4.63
CA PHE A 205 -7.04 -2.03 -5.42
C PHE A 205 -5.63 -2.45 -4.90
N HIS A 206 -5.22 -1.90 -3.77
CA HIS A 206 -3.92 -2.19 -3.13
C HIS A 206 -4.10 -2.53 -1.65
N VAL A 207 -3.27 -3.46 -1.11
CA VAL A 207 -3.34 -3.90 0.30
C VAL A 207 -3.28 -2.77 1.32
N HIS A 208 -2.68 -1.62 1.00
CA HIS A 208 -2.62 -0.47 1.91
C HIS A 208 -4.02 0.09 2.20
N GLY A 209 -4.80 0.41 1.16
CA GLY A 209 -6.18 0.88 1.33
C GLY A 209 -7.11 -0.25 1.77
N LEU A 210 -6.98 -1.41 1.13
CA LEU A 210 -7.90 -2.52 1.31
C LEU A 210 -7.74 -3.23 2.65
N VAL A 211 -6.52 -3.61 3.03
CA VAL A 211 -6.27 -4.36 4.27
C VAL A 211 -6.01 -3.43 5.45
N ALA A 212 -5.01 -2.53 5.33
CA ALA A 212 -4.59 -1.75 6.49
C ALA A 212 -5.58 -0.66 6.90
N SER A 213 -6.25 -0.01 5.95
CA SER A 213 -7.27 1.01 6.28
C SER A 213 -8.66 0.40 6.42
N THR A 214 -9.10 -0.42 5.46
CA THR A 214 -10.48 -0.90 5.40
C THR A 214 -10.73 -2.13 6.26
N LEU A 215 -10.09 -3.28 5.97
CA LEU A 215 -10.34 -4.51 6.72
C LEU A 215 -9.98 -4.39 8.19
N ALA A 216 -8.83 -3.75 8.53
CA ALA A 216 -8.43 -3.57 9.90
C ALA A 216 -9.45 -2.77 10.73
N THR A 217 -10.02 -1.71 10.15
CA THR A 217 -11.06 -0.92 10.80
C THR A 217 -12.37 -1.69 10.92
N LEU A 218 -12.81 -2.32 9.84
CA LEU A 218 -14.07 -3.08 9.84
C LEU A 218 -14.03 -4.26 10.81
N SER A 219 -12.90 -4.94 10.96
CA SER A 219 -12.74 -6.07 11.88
C SER A 219 -12.92 -5.71 13.36
N THR A 220 -12.84 -4.43 13.71
CA THR A 220 -12.98 -3.93 15.09
C THR A 220 -14.32 -3.24 15.35
N GLY A 221 -15.22 -3.23 14.37
CA GLY A 221 -16.49 -2.52 14.47
C GLY A 221 -16.39 -1.00 14.24
N GLY A 222 -15.24 -0.52 13.81
CA GLY A 222 -15.01 0.88 13.46
C GLY A 222 -15.66 1.31 12.16
N VAL A 223 -15.50 2.57 11.78
CA VAL A 223 -16.11 3.18 10.58
C VAL A 223 -15.03 3.51 9.56
N VAL A 224 -15.27 3.19 8.30
CA VAL A 224 -14.40 3.58 7.19
C VAL A 224 -15.07 4.68 6.38
N VAL A 225 -14.47 5.86 6.34
CA VAL A 225 -14.84 6.96 5.43
C VAL A 225 -14.08 6.76 4.13
N VAL A 226 -14.80 6.56 3.04
CA VAL A 226 -14.21 6.20 1.73
C VAL A 226 -14.57 7.28 0.71
N PRO A 227 -13.73 8.31 0.52
CA PRO A 227 -13.89 9.23 -0.60
C PRO A 227 -13.57 8.52 -1.93
N GLU A 228 -14.23 8.96 -3.01
CA GLU A 228 -14.00 8.39 -4.35
C GLU A 228 -12.55 8.51 -4.81
N ARG A 229 -11.88 9.58 -4.38
CA ARG A 229 -10.45 9.82 -4.61
C ARG A 229 -9.85 10.69 -3.52
N PHE A 230 -8.55 10.58 -3.32
CA PHE A 230 -7.83 11.53 -2.48
C PHE A 230 -7.89 12.93 -3.10
N ASN A 231 -8.28 13.91 -2.28
CA ASN A 231 -8.30 15.32 -2.67
C ASN A 231 -7.77 16.16 -1.49
N PRO A 232 -6.58 16.79 -1.59
CA PRO A 232 -5.98 17.55 -0.50
C PRO A 232 -6.79 18.82 -0.13
N LEU A 233 -7.65 19.30 -1.05
CA LEU A 233 -8.49 20.49 -0.79
C LEU A 233 -9.67 20.16 0.12
N SER A 234 -10.25 18.99 0.03
CA SER A 234 -11.42 18.57 0.82
C SER A 234 -11.06 17.64 1.99
N PHE A 235 -9.83 17.15 2.07
CA PHE A 235 -9.41 16.13 3.02
C PHE A 235 -9.77 16.47 4.47
N TRP A 236 -9.38 17.65 4.92
CA TRP A 236 -9.62 18.07 6.30
C TRP A 236 -11.09 18.37 6.60
N ARG A 237 -11.82 18.90 5.62
CA ARG A 237 -13.28 19.07 5.75
C ARG A 237 -13.96 17.72 5.92
N VAL A 238 -13.63 16.73 5.10
CA VAL A 238 -14.16 15.35 5.21
C VAL A 238 -13.77 14.72 6.55
N ALA A 239 -12.52 14.91 7.00
CA ALA A 239 -12.05 14.44 8.31
C ALA A 239 -12.89 15.02 9.44
N HIS A 240 -13.18 16.33 9.40
CA HIS A 240 -13.98 17.04 10.39
C HIS A 240 -15.44 16.56 10.41
N GLU A 241 -16.10 16.57 9.24
CA GLU A 241 -17.54 16.25 9.09
C GLU A 241 -17.85 14.81 9.53
N HIS A 242 -16.91 13.89 9.34
CA HIS A 242 -17.11 12.49 9.67
C HIS A 242 -16.33 12.02 10.90
N GLY A 243 -15.63 12.92 11.55
CA GLY A 243 -14.96 12.67 12.83
C GLY A 243 -13.82 11.66 12.74
N ALA A 244 -13.00 11.75 11.69
CA ALA A 244 -11.87 10.85 11.49
C ALA A 244 -10.93 10.83 12.71
N THR A 245 -10.61 9.63 13.20
CA THR A 245 -9.68 9.43 14.33
C THR A 245 -8.29 9.02 13.86
N TRP A 246 -8.15 8.58 12.64
CA TRP A 246 -6.87 8.27 12.03
C TRP A 246 -6.96 8.19 10.49
N TYR A 247 -5.81 8.28 9.86
CA TYR A 247 -5.67 7.96 8.45
C TYR A 247 -4.30 7.35 8.16
N SER A 248 -4.20 6.63 7.05
CA SER A 248 -2.94 6.06 6.56
C SER A 248 -2.68 6.53 5.14
N ALA A 249 -1.45 6.99 4.88
CA ALA A 249 -1.08 7.45 3.56
C ALA A 249 0.40 7.19 3.24
N VAL A 250 0.78 7.43 1.99
CA VAL A 250 2.17 7.48 1.55
C VAL A 250 2.78 8.86 1.81
N PRO A 251 4.11 9.00 1.96
CA PRO A 251 4.76 10.27 2.25
C PRO A 251 4.39 11.43 1.32
N THR A 252 4.14 11.13 0.04
CA THR A 252 3.74 12.15 -0.94
C THR A 252 2.38 12.76 -0.64
N LEU A 253 1.41 11.98 -0.17
CA LEU A 253 0.11 12.51 0.25
C LEU A 253 0.26 13.33 1.53
N HIS A 254 1.11 12.90 2.46
CA HIS A 254 1.43 13.69 3.66
C HIS A 254 2.04 15.05 3.31
N GLN A 255 2.95 15.10 2.34
CA GLN A 255 3.55 16.36 1.89
C GLN A 255 2.53 17.31 1.24
N LEU A 256 1.58 16.77 0.45
CA LEU A 256 0.49 17.56 -0.09
C LEU A 256 -0.41 18.17 1.00
N LEU A 257 -0.68 17.40 2.06
CA LEU A 257 -1.45 17.89 3.21
C LEU A 257 -0.65 18.93 4.02
N LEU A 258 0.66 18.76 4.20
CA LEU A 258 1.54 19.74 4.84
C LEU A 258 1.61 21.06 4.05
N ALA A 259 1.83 20.98 2.74
CA ALA A 259 1.88 22.16 1.88
C ALA A 259 0.56 22.94 1.95
N ARG A 260 -0.57 22.24 2.05
CA ARG A 260 -1.89 22.87 2.21
C ARG A 260 -2.09 23.50 3.58
N ALA A 261 -1.62 22.85 4.65
CA ALA A 261 -1.70 23.39 6.00
C ALA A 261 -0.83 24.65 6.17
N ALA A 262 0.36 24.67 5.56
CA ALA A 262 1.25 25.84 5.59
C ALA A 262 0.66 27.08 4.89
N ALA A 263 -0.27 26.91 3.95
CA ALA A 263 -1.00 27.99 3.30
C ALA A 263 -2.20 28.51 4.13
N GLY A 264 -2.54 27.87 5.25
CA GLY A 264 -3.64 28.21 6.16
C GLY A 264 -3.12 28.76 7.49
N ALA A 265 -4.04 29.29 8.31
CA ALA A 265 -3.71 29.77 9.65
C ALA A 265 -3.94 28.67 10.71
N GLY A 266 -2.89 27.99 11.15
CA GLY A 266 -2.94 27.07 12.27
C GLY A 266 -3.31 25.61 11.91
N ARG A 267 -3.62 24.83 12.95
CA ARG A 267 -4.00 23.42 12.83
C ARG A 267 -5.32 23.27 12.08
N PRO A 268 -5.39 22.42 11.03
CA PRO A 268 -6.64 22.24 10.29
C PRO A 268 -7.76 21.68 11.16
N SER A 269 -8.99 22.20 11.00
CA SER A 269 -10.19 21.59 11.57
C SER A 269 -10.34 20.15 11.04
N GLY A 270 -10.59 19.20 11.95
CA GLY A 270 -10.58 17.75 11.66
C GLY A 270 -9.28 17.04 12.04
N ALA A 271 -8.18 17.77 12.23
CA ALA A 271 -6.94 17.17 12.76
C ALA A 271 -6.99 16.98 14.28
N GLU A 272 -7.85 17.73 15.00
CA GLU A 272 -7.99 17.69 16.46
C GLU A 272 -8.47 16.34 17.01
N ARG A 273 -9.15 15.54 16.21
CA ARG A 273 -9.65 14.21 16.59
C ARG A 273 -8.70 13.07 16.26
N LEU A 274 -7.62 13.35 15.53
CA LEU A 274 -6.67 12.31 15.15
C LEU A 274 -5.96 11.75 16.38
N ARG A 275 -6.10 10.45 16.59
CA ARG A 275 -5.33 9.68 17.57
C ARG A 275 -3.90 9.44 17.07
N PHE A 276 -3.74 9.23 15.77
CA PHE A 276 -2.46 9.04 15.11
C PHE A 276 -2.58 9.23 13.59
N ILE A 277 -1.43 9.42 12.96
CA ILE A 277 -1.24 9.42 11.51
C ILE A 277 -0.31 8.24 11.18
N ARG A 278 -0.68 7.42 10.20
CA ARG A 278 0.15 6.29 9.78
C ARG A 278 0.80 6.59 8.42
N SER A 279 2.13 6.46 8.35
CA SER A 279 2.89 6.56 7.09
C SER A 279 3.43 5.19 6.69
N CYS A 280 3.21 4.78 5.43
CA CYS A 280 3.66 3.48 4.96
C CYS A 280 3.90 3.47 3.44
N SER A 281 4.43 2.36 2.94
CA SER A 281 4.65 2.04 1.52
C SER A 281 5.78 2.78 0.83
N ALA A 282 6.34 3.80 1.46
CA ALA A 282 7.57 4.49 1.04
C ALA A 282 8.27 5.05 2.30
N PRO A 283 9.57 5.34 2.25
CA PRO A 283 10.30 5.94 3.37
C PRO A 283 9.75 7.32 3.73
N LEU A 284 9.61 7.60 5.03
CA LEU A 284 9.29 8.91 5.55
C LEU A 284 10.55 9.55 6.13
N ALA A 285 10.93 10.73 5.63
CA ALA A 285 12.05 11.45 6.21
C ALA A 285 11.72 11.89 7.64
N PRO A 286 12.63 11.74 8.62
CA PRO A 286 12.38 12.14 10.01
C PRO A 286 11.91 13.60 10.15
N GLN A 287 12.46 14.51 9.36
CA GLN A 287 12.03 15.90 9.34
C GLN A 287 10.57 16.07 8.92
N VAL A 288 10.11 15.32 7.92
CA VAL A 288 8.70 15.34 7.47
C VAL A 288 7.79 14.78 8.56
N MET A 289 8.23 13.73 9.27
CA MET A 289 7.51 13.19 10.43
C MET A 289 7.27 14.28 11.49
N HIS A 290 8.31 15.01 11.89
CA HIS A 290 8.19 16.10 12.87
C HIS A 290 7.32 17.25 12.38
N GLN A 291 7.40 17.60 11.08
CA GLN A 291 6.53 18.63 10.49
C GLN A 291 5.05 18.21 10.53
N LEU A 292 4.74 16.95 10.25
CA LEU A 292 3.36 16.41 10.34
C LEU A 292 2.84 16.48 11.78
N GLU A 293 3.65 16.07 12.76
CA GLU A 293 3.29 16.11 14.18
C GLU A 293 3.04 17.55 14.66
N ALA A 294 3.91 18.47 14.27
CA ALA A 294 3.75 19.89 14.60
C ALA A 294 2.52 20.51 13.95
N ALA A 295 2.26 20.21 12.67
CA ALA A 295 1.14 20.77 11.93
C ALA A 295 -0.22 20.22 12.35
N PHE A 296 -0.28 18.91 12.65
CA PHE A 296 -1.56 18.21 12.87
C PHE A 296 -1.80 17.78 14.33
N GLY A 297 -0.78 17.92 15.20
CA GLY A 297 -0.91 17.63 16.64
C GLY A 297 -1.23 16.17 16.97
N ALA A 298 -0.88 15.23 16.09
CA ALA A 298 -1.09 13.80 16.27
C ALA A 298 0.23 13.03 16.03
N PRO A 299 0.51 11.96 16.80
CA PRO A 299 1.72 11.17 16.59
C PRO A 299 1.73 10.53 15.21
N VAL A 300 2.89 10.55 14.54
CA VAL A 300 3.10 9.89 13.25
C VAL A 300 3.78 8.54 13.48
N LEU A 301 3.20 7.48 12.93
CA LEU A 301 3.66 6.10 13.06
C LEU A 301 4.13 5.60 11.68
N GLU A 302 5.44 5.47 11.51
CA GLU A 302 6.00 4.86 10.31
C GLU A 302 5.85 3.35 10.40
N ALA A 303 5.38 2.73 9.30
CA ALA A 303 5.13 1.30 9.20
C ALA A 303 5.73 0.74 7.91
N TYR A 304 6.05 -0.55 7.93
CA TYR A 304 6.60 -1.29 6.81
C TYR A 304 5.69 -2.45 6.44
N GLY A 305 5.47 -2.62 5.15
CA GLY A 305 4.63 -3.69 4.63
C GLY A 305 4.81 -3.93 3.15
N MET A 306 4.40 -5.11 2.71
CA MET A 306 4.43 -5.53 1.32
C MET A 306 3.23 -6.40 1.00
N THR A 307 2.94 -6.59 -0.29
CA THR A 307 1.83 -7.43 -0.74
C THR A 307 1.98 -8.86 -0.27
N GLU A 308 3.20 -9.40 -0.33
CA GLU A 308 3.54 -10.77 0.05
C GLU A 308 3.33 -11.07 1.54
N ALA A 309 3.19 -10.03 2.38
CA ALA A 309 2.82 -10.15 3.80
C ALA A 309 1.38 -9.69 4.09
N ALA A 310 0.51 -9.68 3.08
CA ALA A 310 -0.86 -9.15 3.19
C ALA A 310 -0.94 -7.75 3.81
N HIS A 311 0.09 -7.01 3.79
CA HIS A 311 0.42 -5.63 4.14
C HIS A 311 1.45 -5.51 5.27
N GLN A 312 1.04 -5.43 6.57
CA GLN A 312 1.89 -4.96 7.67
C GLN A 312 2.86 -6.02 8.19
N MET A 313 4.13 -5.64 8.27
CA MET A 313 5.21 -6.45 8.84
C MET A 313 5.78 -5.83 10.10
N ALA A 314 6.03 -4.51 10.08
CA ALA A 314 6.52 -3.74 11.21
C ALA A 314 5.79 -2.41 11.35
N SER A 315 5.80 -1.86 12.54
CA SER A 315 5.31 -0.51 12.83
C SER A 315 5.95 0.07 14.07
N ASN A 316 6.15 1.39 14.08
CA ASN A 316 6.35 2.12 15.31
C ASN A 316 5.09 2.00 16.18
N PRO A 317 5.23 1.85 17.50
CA PRO A 317 4.11 1.70 18.41
C PRO A 317 3.39 3.03 18.67
N LEU A 318 2.15 2.94 19.19
CA LEU A 318 1.46 4.10 19.74
C LEU A 318 2.17 4.61 21.02
N PRO A 319 2.14 5.93 21.29
CA PRO A 319 2.51 6.45 22.60
C PRO A 319 1.67 5.80 23.72
N PRO A 320 2.23 5.60 24.95
CA PRO A 320 3.50 6.15 25.42
C PRO A 320 4.75 5.33 25.04
N ALA A 321 4.60 4.23 24.27
CA ALA A 321 5.75 3.46 23.83
C ALA A 321 6.65 4.29 22.88
N GLN A 322 7.94 4.04 22.93
CA GLN A 322 8.93 4.81 22.17
C GLN A 322 8.78 4.61 20.67
N ARG A 323 8.70 5.69 19.93
CA ARG A 323 8.82 5.75 18.47
C ARG A 323 10.24 6.20 18.11
N LYS A 324 10.81 5.60 17.06
CA LYS A 324 12.14 5.97 16.57
C LYS A 324 12.01 6.52 15.15
N PRO A 325 12.12 7.85 14.95
CA PRO A 325 12.12 8.45 13.61
C PRO A 325 13.21 7.83 12.71
N GLY A 326 12.87 7.55 11.45
CA GLY A 326 13.76 6.85 10.50
C GLY A 326 13.76 5.32 10.63
N SER A 327 13.14 4.78 11.69
CA SER A 327 12.85 3.35 11.83
C SER A 327 11.40 3.08 11.45
N VAL A 328 11.14 1.92 10.85
CA VAL A 328 9.79 1.41 10.59
C VAL A 328 9.21 0.63 11.77
N GLY A 329 9.83 0.71 12.94
CA GLY A 329 9.35 0.09 14.17
C GLY A 329 9.75 -1.38 14.34
N ARG A 330 8.95 -2.10 15.12
CA ARG A 330 9.13 -3.51 15.45
C ARG A 330 8.18 -4.41 14.67
N GLY A 331 8.49 -5.69 14.58
CA GLY A 331 7.60 -6.70 14.02
C GLY A 331 6.23 -6.72 14.73
N THR A 332 5.16 -6.72 13.93
CA THR A 332 3.77 -6.71 14.42
C THR A 332 3.15 -8.09 14.26
N GLU A 333 3.43 -9.00 15.20
CA GLU A 333 3.07 -10.43 15.13
C GLU A 333 3.72 -11.14 13.90
N VAL A 334 4.69 -10.48 13.28
CA VAL A 334 5.53 -10.99 12.19
C VAL A 334 6.96 -11.06 12.71
N ARG A 335 7.60 -12.18 12.57
CA ARG A 335 9.01 -12.32 12.90
C ARG A 335 9.85 -11.64 11.83
N ILE A 336 10.76 -10.79 12.24
CA ILE A 336 11.69 -10.08 11.36
C ILE A 336 13.11 -10.53 11.71
N GLY A 337 13.88 -10.86 10.70
CA GLY A 337 15.30 -11.16 10.82
C GLY A 337 16.11 -10.40 9.79
N ILE A 338 17.40 -10.38 9.97
CA ILE A 338 18.36 -9.88 8.99
C ILE A 338 19.22 -11.06 8.57
N MET A 339 19.40 -11.29 7.26
CA MET A 339 20.21 -12.39 6.72
C MET A 339 21.30 -11.87 5.77
N ASP A 340 22.42 -12.58 5.75
CA ASP A 340 23.43 -12.43 4.70
C ASP A 340 23.05 -13.20 3.42
N ALA A 341 23.91 -13.13 2.42
CA ALA A 341 23.71 -13.84 1.16
C ALA A 341 23.75 -15.38 1.30
N SER A 342 24.39 -15.90 2.35
CA SER A 342 24.46 -17.35 2.63
C SER A 342 23.20 -17.88 3.35
N GLY A 343 22.31 -17.00 3.82
CA GLY A 343 21.12 -17.36 4.59
C GLY A 343 21.36 -17.47 6.10
N ARG A 344 22.49 -16.98 6.60
CA ARG A 344 22.80 -16.91 8.02
C ARG A 344 22.17 -15.63 8.61
N HIS A 345 21.52 -15.76 9.76
CA HIS A 345 21.02 -14.60 10.52
C HIS A 345 22.18 -13.77 11.07
N LEU A 346 22.03 -12.46 10.97
CA LEU A 346 22.98 -11.45 11.46
C LEU A 346 22.57 -10.92 12.83
N ALA A 347 23.55 -10.43 13.59
CA ALA A 347 23.34 -9.83 14.90
C ALA A 347 22.73 -8.40 14.80
N PRO A 348 22.14 -7.89 15.90
CA PRO A 348 21.71 -6.49 15.96
C PRO A 348 22.82 -5.52 15.57
N GLY A 349 22.48 -4.53 14.74
CA GLY A 349 23.42 -3.54 14.18
C GLY A 349 24.07 -3.95 12.86
N GLU A 350 24.10 -5.25 12.52
CA GLU A 350 24.65 -5.70 11.25
C GLU A 350 23.64 -5.51 10.11
N ARG A 351 24.14 -5.07 8.95
CA ARG A 351 23.34 -4.81 7.75
C ARG A 351 23.25 -6.05 6.87
N GLY A 352 22.03 -6.39 6.46
CA GLY A 352 21.76 -7.50 5.54
C GLY A 352 20.39 -7.39 4.91
N GLU A 353 19.93 -8.46 4.30
CA GLU A 353 18.58 -8.51 3.75
C GLU A 353 17.56 -8.73 4.87
N VAL A 354 16.50 -7.93 4.83
CA VAL A 354 15.35 -8.12 5.71
C VAL A 354 14.60 -9.37 5.31
N VAL A 355 14.39 -10.27 6.26
CA VAL A 355 13.61 -11.49 6.07
C VAL A 355 12.47 -11.55 7.06
N ILE A 356 11.35 -12.15 6.63
CA ILE A 356 10.15 -12.22 7.44
C ILE A 356 9.59 -13.64 7.52
N GLN A 357 8.93 -13.93 8.64
CA GLN A 357 8.17 -15.16 8.82
C GLN A 357 6.93 -14.89 9.67
N GLY A 358 5.76 -15.33 9.20
CA GLY A 358 4.52 -15.14 9.93
C GLY A 358 3.33 -15.71 9.17
N PRO A 359 2.20 -15.92 9.85
CA PRO A 359 1.01 -16.52 9.24
C PRO A 359 0.29 -15.58 8.25
N ASN A 360 0.63 -14.30 8.23
CA ASN A 360 0.16 -13.32 7.25
C ASN A 360 0.99 -13.32 5.94
N VAL A 361 2.13 -14.05 5.91
CA VAL A 361 3.01 -14.12 4.73
C VAL A 361 2.45 -15.12 3.73
N THR A 362 2.46 -14.79 2.44
CA THR A 362 2.06 -15.68 1.36
C THR A 362 2.87 -16.98 1.37
N ALA A 363 2.27 -18.08 0.91
CA ALA A 363 2.99 -19.32 0.70
C ALA A 363 3.91 -19.29 -0.54
N GLY A 364 3.84 -18.24 -1.35
CA GLY A 364 4.69 -18.04 -2.53
C GLY A 364 3.93 -17.40 -3.69
N TYR A 365 4.67 -17.16 -4.78
CA TYR A 365 4.13 -16.64 -6.04
C TYR A 365 3.46 -17.76 -6.83
N GLU A 366 2.30 -17.46 -7.38
CA GLU A 366 1.54 -18.44 -8.14
C GLU A 366 2.19 -18.72 -9.51
N ASN A 367 2.33 -20.02 -9.85
CA ASN A 367 2.93 -20.49 -11.10
C ASN A 367 4.34 -19.92 -11.39
N ASN A 368 5.14 -19.69 -10.35
CA ASN A 368 6.49 -19.16 -10.50
C ASN A 368 7.50 -19.86 -9.57
N PRO A 369 7.84 -21.13 -9.87
CA PRO A 369 8.73 -21.94 -9.02
C PRO A 369 10.13 -21.33 -8.87
N GLU A 370 10.67 -20.71 -9.92
CA GLU A 370 11.98 -20.06 -9.89
C GLU A 370 11.98 -18.88 -8.90
N ALA A 371 10.96 -18.01 -9.00
CA ALA A 371 10.82 -16.90 -8.06
C ALA A 371 10.61 -17.39 -6.61
N ASN A 372 9.90 -18.50 -6.42
CA ASN A 372 9.70 -19.10 -5.09
C ASN A 372 10.99 -19.67 -4.52
N ALA A 373 11.79 -20.37 -5.32
CA ALA A 373 13.09 -20.88 -4.89
C ALA A 373 14.04 -19.75 -4.43
N ALA A 374 13.97 -18.58 -5.08
CA ALA A 374 14.75 -17.40 -4.72
C ALA A 374 14.14 -16.60 -3.54
N ALA A 375 12.83 -16.69 -3.33
CA ALA A 375 12.12 -15.88 -2.35
C ALA A 375 12.15 -16.47 -0.93
N PHE A 376 12.49 -17.75 -0.76
CA PHE A 376 12.48 -18.40 0.56
C PHE A 376 13.85 -18.98 0.90
N THR A 377 14.28 -18.78 2.15
CA THR A 377 15.51 -19.38 2.71
C THR A 377 15.18 -19.87 4.12
N ASN A 378 15.32 -21.17 4.38
CA ASN A 378 15.06 -21.77 5.69
C ASN A 378 13.67 -21.41 6.30
N GLY A 379 12.63 -21.34 5.44
CA GLY A 379 11.27 -20.97 5.85
C GLY A 379 11.05 -19.46 6.09
N TRP A 380 12.03 -18.62 5.80
CA TRP A 380 11.92 -17.16 5.83
C TRP A 380 11.73 -16.60 4.43
N PHE A 381 10.80 -15.66 4.28
CA PHE A 381 10.61 -14.93 3.04
C PHE A 381 11.62 -13.78 2.93
N ARG A 382 12.33 -13.71 1.81
CA ARG A 382 13.32 -12.68 1.48
C ARG A 382 12.63 -11.49 0.83
N THR A 383 12.70 -10.33 1.48
CA THR A 383 11.95 -9.15 1.03
C THR A 383 12.59 -8.40 -0.14
N GLY A 384 13.89 -8.60 -0.36
CA GLY A 384 14.69 -7.81 -1.28
C GLY A 384 15.03 -6.42 -0.76
N ASP A 385 14.64 -6.09 0.47
CA ASP A 385 14.99 -4.85 1.14
C ASP A 385 16.21 -5.07 2.04
N GLN A 386 17.13 -4.09 2.08
CA GLN A 386 18.27 -4.07 2.99
C GLN A 386 17.92 -3.28 4.25
N GLY A 387 18.32 -3.79 5.40
CA GLY A 387 18.11 -3.12 6.68
C GLY A 387 18.97 -3.69 7.79
N PHE A 388 18.73 -3.22 9.00
CA PHE A 388 19.29 -3.75 10.24
C PHE A 388 18.30 -3.58 11.39
N LEU A 389 18.40 -4.45 12.39
CA LEU A 389 17.70 -4.32 13.67
C LEU A 389 18.62 -3.67 14.68
N ASP A 390 18.13 -2.72 15.46
CA ASP A 390 18.86 -2.22 16.62
C ASP A 390 18.70 -3.18 17.83
N ALA A 391 19.39 -2.86 18.94
CA ALA A 391 19.36 -3.66 20.17
C ALA A 391 17.96 -3.79 20.79
N ASP A 392 17.06 -2.85 20.52
CA ASP A 392 15.67 -2.85 20.98
C ASP A 392 14.73 -3.54 19.99
N GLY A 393 15.23 -4.08 18.87
CA GLY A 393 14.47 -4.76 17.82
C GLY A 393 13.72 -3.84 16.85
N TYR A 394 14.10 -2.55 16.77
CA TYR A 394 13.56 -1.64 15.76
C TYR A 394 14.27 -1.85 14.43
N LEU A 395 13.47 -2.00 13.37
CA LEU A 395 13.97 -2.16 12.01
C LEU A 395 14.22 -0.79 11.36
N THR A 396 15.42 -0.59 10.87
CA THR A 396 15.77 0.51 9.98
C THR A 396 16.02 -0.03 8.58
N LEU A 397 15.27 0.48 7.59
CA LEU A 397 15.46 0.14 6.19
C LEU A 397 16.54 1.02 5.58
N VAL A 398 17.45 0.42 4.85
CA VAL A 398 18.53 1.12 4.14
C VAL A 398 18.12 1.38 2.70
N GLY A 399 17.49 0.41 2.03
CA GLY A 399 17.03 0.55 0.64
C GLY A 399 16.67 -0.80 0.04
N ARG A 400 16.36 -0.79 -1.26
CA ARG A 400 16.17 -2.01 -2.04
C ARG A 400 17.53 -2.55 -2.49
N LEU A 401 17.79 -3.84 -2.30
CA LEU A 401 19.06 -4.47 -2.72
C LEU A 401 19.36 -4.23 -4.21
N LYS A 402 18.32 -4.19 -5.06
CA LYS A 402 18.45 -3.96 -6.50
C LYS A 402 18.52 -2.50 -6.91
N GLU A 403 18.26 -1.57 -5.99
CA GLU A 403 18.35 -0.14 -6.20
C GLU A 403 19.63 0.46 -5.60
N LEU A 404 20.43 -0.34 -4.89
CA LEU A 404 21.73 0.11 -4.39
C LEU A 404 22.63 0.47 -5.56
N ILE A 405 23.19 1.66 -5.53
CA ILE A 405 24.12 2.15 -6.55
C ILE A 405 25.48 1.49 -6.29
N ASN A 406 26.02 0.80 -7.31
CA ASN A 406 27.31 0.12 -7.19
C ASN A 406 28.41 0.93 -7.83
N ARG A 407 29.02 1.83 -7.07
CA ARG A 407 30.07 2.70 -7.53
C ARG A 407 31.45 2.19 -7.09
N GLY A 408 32.21 1.63 -8.03
CA GLY A 408 33.55 1.12 -7.76
C GLY A 408 33.61 0.01 -6.71
N GLY A 409 32.55 -0.81 -6.58
CA GLY A 409 32.42 -1.85 -5.56
C GLY A 409 31.70 -1.42 -4.28
N GLU A 410 31.57 -0.11 -4.04
CA GLU A 410 30.82 0.43 -2.92
C GLU A 410 29.30 0.37 -3.18
N LYS A 411 28.54 -0.14 -2.19
CA LYS A 411 27.07 -0.22 -2.23
C LYS A 411 26.46 1.01 -1.56
N ILE A 412 26.04 1.97 -2.36
CA ILE A 412 25.50 3.25 -1.90
C ILE A 412 23.98 3.15 -1.83
N SER A 413 23.41 3.52 -0.68
CA SER A 413 21.96 3.66 -0.52
C SER A 413 21.48 4.95 -1.17
N PRO A 414 20.63 4.91 -2.19
CA PRO A 414 20.01 6.11 -2.74
C PRO A 414 19.20 6.88 -1.70
N ARG A 415 18.58 6.16 -0.75
CA ARG A 415 17.76 6.75 0.32
C ARG A 415 18.55 7.73 1.19
N GLU A 416 19.79 7.41 1.52
CA GLU A 416 20.66 8.30 2.33
C GLU A 416 20.84 9.66 1.62
N ILE A 417 20.96 9.62 0.30
CA ILE A 417 21.12 10.82 -0.53
C ILE A 417 19.81 11.58 -0.64
N ASP A 418 18.68 10.85 -0.83
CA ASP A 418 17.34 11.45 -0.84
C ASP A 418 17.08 12.22 0.47
N GLU A 419 17.41 11.63 1.62
CA GLU A 419 17.20 12.24 2.94
C GLU A 419 18.03 13.50 3.12
N VAL A 420 19.28 13.50 2.64
CA VAL A 420 20.15 14.71 2.68
C VAL A 420 19.56 15.81 1.79
N LEU A 421 19.14 15.49 0.57
CA LEU A 421 18.55 16.48 -0.34
C LEU A 421 17.21 17.03 0.20
N LEU A 422 16.37 16.19 0.79
CA LEU A 422 15.11 16.58 1.41
C LEU A 422 15.29 17.48 2.64
N ALA A 423 16.46 17.44 3.29
CA ALA A 423 16.79 18.35 4.38
C ALA A 423 17.10 19.77 3.91
N HIS A 424 17.31 20.01 2.60
CA HIS A 424 17.49 21.36 2.06
C HIS A 424 16.17 22.12 2.02
N PRO A 425 16.09 23.37 2.53
CA PRO A 425 14.83 24.13 2.65
C PRO A 425 14.06 24.31 1.34
N SER A 426 14.78 24.45 0.22
CA SER A 426 14.19 24.65 -1.10
C SER A 426 13.75 23.37 -1.81
N VAL A 427 14.05 22.17 -1.27
CA VAL A 427 13.73 20.89 -1.90
C VAL A 427 12.39 20.37 -1.39
N ALA A 428 11.47 20.08 -2.30
CA ALA A 428 10.18 19.46 -2.02
C ALA A 428 10.26 17.94 -2.14
N GLU A 429 10.95 17.42 -3.17
CA GLU A 429 11.10 16.01 -3.47
C GLU A 429 12.52 15.72 -3.96
N ALA A 430 13.03 14.53 -3.67
CA ALA A 430 14.35 14.10 -4.09
C ALA A 430 14.38 12.61 -4.40
N VAL A 431 15.11 12.22 -5.43
CA VAL A 431 15.39 10.84 -5.83
C VAL A 431 16.78 10.72 -6.38
N ALA A 432 17.67 10.04 -5.67
CA ALA A 432 18.97 9.64 -6.15
C ALA A 432 18.91 8.30 -6.88
N PHE A 433 19.74 8.10 -7.87
CA PHE A 433 19.81 6.88 -8.68
C PHE A 433 21.20 6.68 -9.28
N GLY A 434 21.50 5.44 -9.67
CA GLY A 434 22.70 5.11 -10.41
C GLY A 434 22.51 5.33 -11.91
N VAL A 435 23.53 5.90 -12.55
CA VAL A 435 23.66 5.92 -14.01
C VAL A 435 24.89 5.13 -14.42
N PRO A 436 24.92 4.46 -15.58
CA PRO A 436 26.09 3.72 -16.05
C PRO A 436 27.33 4.60 -16.15
N HIS A 437 28.47 4.12 -15.65
CA HIS A 437 29.74 4.83 -15.70
C HIS A 437 30.88 3.87 -16.15
N PRO A 438 31.71 4.23 -17.14
CA PRO A 438 32.67 3.31 -17.76
C PRO A 438 33.75 2.79 -16.80
N THR A 439 34.12 3.58 -15.79
CA THR A 439 35.20 3.23 -14.83
C THR A 439 34.64 2.65 -13.53
N TRP A 440 33.52 3.19 -13.04
CA TRP A 440 33.00 2.86 -11.71
C TRP A 440 31.82 1.88 -11.72
N GLY A 441 31.39 1.43 -12.91
CA GLY A 441 30.15 0.66 -13.08
C GLY A 441 28.93 1.57 -13.04
N GLU A 442 28.70 2.24 -11.94
CA GLU A 442 27.66 3.27 -11.80
C GLU A 442 28.24 4.57 -11.18
N GLU A 443 27.60 5.68 -11.52
CA GLU A 443 27.81 7.00 -10.89
C GLU A 443 26.51 7.46 -10.23
N VAL A 444 26.61 8.27 -9.21
CA VAL A 444 25.46 8.79 -8.47
C VAL A 444 24.95 10.07 -9.14
N GLU A 445 23.66 10.07 -9.47
CA GLU A 445 22.92 11.27 -9.85
C GLU A 445 21.63 11.40 -9.02
N ALA A 446 21.03 12.58 -9.04
CA ALA A 446 19.75 12.80 -8.38
C ALA A 446 18.84 13.71 -9.21
N VAL A 447 17.54 13.61 -9.00
CA VAL A 447 16.54 14.57 -9.46
C VAL A 447 15.79 15.13 -8.26
N VAL A 448 15.52 16.43 -8.28
CA VAL A 448 14.76 17.11 -7.22
C VAL A 448 13.60 17.90 -7.83
N VAL A 449 12.51 18.02 -7.06
CA VAL A 449 11.45 19.01 -7.27
C VAL A 449 11.66 20.09 -6.19
N VAL A 450 11.70 21.34 -6.61
CA VAL A 450 11.99 22.46 -5.70
C VAL A 450 10.72 23.26 -5.38
N ARG A 451 10.65 23.81 -4.18
CA ARG A 451 9.58 24.70 -3.72
C ARG A 451 9.99 26.17 -3.70
N ALA A 452 11.29 26.45 -3.82
CA ALA A 452 11.86 27.77 -3.91
C ALA A 452 13.08 27.73 -4.84
N ALA A 453 13.45 28.85 -5.42
CA ALA A 453 14.60 28.95 -6.31
C ALA A 453 15.88 28.49 -5.62
N VAL A 454 16.62 27.60 -6.27
CA VAL A 454 17.91 27.05 -5.84
C VAL A 454 18.63 26.54 -7.09
N THR A 455 19.94 26.59 -7.10
CA THR A 455 20.75 26.10 -8.22
C THR A 455 21.27 24.68 -7.95
N GLU A 456 21.63 23.96 -9.02
CA GLU A 456 22.34 22.68 -8.92
C GLU A 456 23.63 22.82 -8.07
N ALA A 457 24.37 23.90 -8.29
CA ALA A 457 25.63 24.17 -7.56
C ALA A 457 25.42 24.30 -6.05
N ASP A 458 24.34 24.95 -5.62
CA ASP A 458 24.00 25.08 -4.20
C ASP A 458 23.66 23.72 -3.58
N LEU A 459 22.88 22.90 -4.29
CA LEU A 459 22.51 21.55 -3.84
C LEU A 459 23.71 20.61 -3.78
N LEU A 460 24.61 20.67 -4.77
CA LEU A 460 25.88 19.93 -4.75
C LEU A 460 26.78 20.38 -3.58
N ALA A 461 26.84 21.68 -3.30
CA ALA A 461 27.56 22.21 -2.14
C ALA A 461 26.97 21.70 -0.83
N PHE A 462 25.64 21.70 -0.72
CA PHE A 462 24.93 21.18 0.45
C PHE A 462 25.20 19.67 0.69
N CYS A 463 25.24 18.88 -0.39
CA CYS A 463 25.61 17.46 -0.33
C CYS A 463 27.07 17.25 0.07
N ARG A 464 27.99 18.09 -0.40
CA ARG A 464 29.44 18.00 -0.05
C ARG A 464 29.70 18.09 1.43
N GLU A 465 28.94 18.88 2.14
CA GLU A 465 29.09 19.06 3.59
C GLU A 465 28.56 17.87 4.41
N ARG A 466 27.71 17.04 3.81
CA ARG A 466 26.91 16.03 4.55
C ARG A 466 27.11 14.59 4.09
N LEU A 467 27.69 14.39 2.91
CA LEU A 467 27.93 13.07 2.33
C LEU A 467 29.42 12.82 2.10
N ALA A 468 29.84 11.58 2.34
CA ALA A 468 31.16 11.12 1.94
C ALA A 468 31.35 11.23 0.42
N ASP A 469 32.57 11.44 -0.04
CA ASP A 469 32.91 11.77 -1.43
C ASP A 469 32.32 10.78 -2.45
N TYR A 470 32.36 9.48 -2.15
CA TYR A 470 31.87 8.44 -3.05
C TYR A 470 30.34 8.37 -3.15
N LYS A 471 29.60 9.00 -2.19
CA LYS A 471 28.14 9.06 -2.17
C LYS A 471 27.58 10.33 -2.80
N ARG A 472 28.41 11.33 -3.07
CA ARG A 472 27.96 12.63 -3.56
C ARG A 472 27.40 12.51 -4.98
N PRO A 473 26.22 13.04 -5.24
CA PRO A 473 25.71 13.14 -6.60
C PRO A 473 26.69 13.91 -7.49
N LYS A 474 26.93 13.40 -8.68
CA LYS A 474 27.73 14.09 -9.69
C LYS A 474 26.92 15.19 -10.38
N ARG A 475 25.63 14.94 -10.53
CA ARG A 475 24.63 15.89 -11.09
C ARG A 475 23.36 15.84 -10.26
N ILE A 476 22.68 16.99 -10.18
CA ILE A 476 21.35 17.10 -9.56
C ILE A 476 20.45 17.84 -10.53
N HIS A 477 19.53 17.09 -11.14
CA HIS A 477 18.56 17.63 -12.08
C HIS A 477 17.40 18.28 -11.33
N ILE A 478 16.97 19.46 -11.78
CA ILE A 478 15.79 20.14 -11.24
C ILE A 478 14.63 19.86 -12.22
N ALA A 479 13.56 19.26 -11.74
CA ALA A 479 12.40 18.86 -12.52
C ALA A 479 11.10 19.42 -11.92
N GLU A 480 10.06 19.53 -12.73
CA GLU A 480 8.73 19.92 -12.29
C GLU A 480 7.99 18.79 -11.55
N ALA A 481 8.27 17.54 -11.92
CA ALA A 481 7.65 16.35 -11.32
C ALA A 481 8.57 15.13 -11.42
N ILE A 482 8.38 14.17 -10.53
CA ILE A 482 9.07 12.89 -10.51
C ILE A 482 8.07 11.76 -10.85
N PRO A 483 8.41 10.79 -11.75
CA PRO A 483 7.55 9.67 -12.12
C PRO A 483 7.11 8.83 -10.91
N ARG A 484 5.81 8.49 -10.86
CA ARG A 484 5.18 7.76 -9.77
C ARG A 484 4.32 6.61 -10.24
N THR A 485 4.12 5.63 -9.38
CA THR A 485 3.09 4.61 -9.55
C THR A 485 1.71 5.20 -9.28
N ALA A 486 0.66 4.47 -9.67
CA ALA A 486 -0.73 4.82 -9.34
C ALA A 486 -1.01 4.92 -7.82
N THR A 487 -0.17 4.31 -6.99
CA THR A 487 -0.25 4.38 -5.52
C THR A 487 0.57 5.54 -4.94
N GLY A 488 1.14 6.41 -5.77
CA GLY A 488 1.93 7.56 -5.36
C GLY A 488 3.40 7.26 -5.01
N LYS A 489 3.88 6.02 -5.19
CA LYS A 489 5.29 5.67 -4.96
C LYS A 489 6.16 6.17 -6.10
N ILE A 490 7.33 6.71 -5.76
CA ILE A 490 8.36 7.08 -6.72
C ILE A 490 8.88 5.84 -7.46
N GLN A 491 8.98 5.93 -8.78
CA GLN A 491 9.53 4.88 -9.64
C GLN A 491 11.02 5.14 -9.93
N ARG A 492 11.90 4.87 -8.98
CA ARG A 492 13.35 5.12 -9.11
C ARG A 492 13.96 4.56 -10.39
N GLY A 493 13.61 3.33 -10.76
CA GLY A 493 14.09 2.71 -12.00
C GLY A 493 13.58 3.40 -13.29
N ALA A 494 12.40 4.03 -13.26
CA ALA A 494 11.91 4.84 -14.38
C ALA A 494 12.67 6.18 -14.46
N VAL A 495 12.94 6.79 -13.29
CA VAL A 495 13.77 7.99 -13.18
C VAL A 495 15.17 7.72 -13.72
N SER A 496 15.84 6.66 -13.27
CA SER A 496 17.18 6.27 -13.75
C SER A 496 17.20 6.13 -15.27
N ARG A 497 16.24 5.41 -15.87
CA ARG A 497 16.17 5.26 -17.35
C ARG A 497 15.96 6.59 -18.07
N LEU A 498 15.14 7.48 -17.53
CA LEU A 498 14.84 8.78 -18.14
C LEU A 498 16.10 9.65 -18.25
N TYR A 499 16.91 9.66 -17.20
CA TYR A 499 18.10 10.51 -17.11
C TYR A 499 19.37 9.83 -17.64
N SER A 500 19.47 8.49 -17.63
CA SER A 500 20.62 7.76 -18.24
C SER A 500 20.66 7.88 -19.77
N GLN A 501 19.55 8.28 -20.43
CA GLN A 501 19.49 8.44 -21.89
C GLN A 501 19.72 9.87 -22.36
N GLN A 502 19.86 10.84 -21.46
CA GLN A 502 20.18 12.21 -21.84
C GLN A 502 21.69 12.30 -22.09
N PRO A 503 22.15 12.70 -23.28
CA PRO A 503 23.59 12.90 -23.51
C PRO A 503 24.10 13.99 -22.58
N SER A 504 25.25 13.73 -21.95
CA SER A 504 26.00 14.64 -21.09
C SER A 504 26.49 15.89 -21.79
#